data_bb8d4cf18dd1d85818142aa5f492e61b
#
_entry.id   bb8d4cf18dd1d85818142aa5f492e61b
#
_cell.length_a   1.000
_cell.length_b   1.000
_cell.length_c   1.000
_cell.angle_alpha   90.00
_cell.angle_beta   90.00
_cell.angle_gamma   90.00
#
_symmetry.space_group_name_H-M   'P 1'
#
loop_
_entity.id
_entity.type
_entity.pdbx_description
1 polymer ?
#
loop_
_entity_poly.entity_id
_entity_poly.type
_entity_poly.pdbx_seq_one_letter_code
_entity_poly.pdbx_strand_id
1 'polypeptide(L)'
;GGADLIMGFEPVETCRSLSLGNKDSKILMNLDPVFPSMVAAGFEEYPDINELVSSVKKMNPHVVTIEATKIAIDAGKAVAANAVMIGAVAATDGFPLSKDLLKETLMETVPEKFKDLNAKAFDMGYDSMKH
;
A
#
# COMPACT_ATOMS: atom_id res chain seq x y z
N GLY A 1 1.00 19.21 -7.01
CA GLY A 1 0.05 18.38 -7.16
C GLY A 1 -1.32 18.46 -6.54
N GLY A 2 -2.22 17.79 -7.19
CA GLY A 2 -3.62 17.76 -6.81
C GLY A 2 -4.13 16.39 -6.35
N ALA A 3 -3.25 15.42 -6.09
CA ALA A 3 -3.67 14.10 -5.63
C ALA A 3 -4.27 14.17 -4.23
N ASP A 4 -5.44 13.57 -4.04
CA ASP A 4 -6.08 13.48 -2.72
C ASP A 4 -5.54 12.31 -1.90
N LEU A 5 -5.16 11.23 -2.59
CA LEU A 5 -4.58 10.04 -1.98
C LEU A 5 -3.41 9.54 -2.83
N ILE A 6 -2.32 9.23 -2.17
CA ILE A 6 -1.18 8.54 -2.77
C ILE A 6 -1.08 7.17 -2.14
N MET A 7 -1.17 6.13 -2.97
CA MET A 7 -1.04 4.75 -2.56
C MET A 7 0.31 4.22 -3.06
N GLY A 8 1.27 4.11 -2.16
CA GLY A 8 2.62 3.69 -2.48
C GLY A 8 2.84 2.22 -2.14
N PHE A 9 3.18 1.43 -3.14
CA PHE A 9 3.41 -0.02 -2.98
C PHE A 9 4.82 -0.34 -2.47
N GLU A 10 5.69 0.66 -2.42
CA GLU A 10 7.09 0.50 -2.04
C GLU A 10 7.62 1.85 -1.50
N PRO A 11 8.52 1.84 -0.48
CA PRO A 11 8.92 3.08 0.19
C PRO A 11 9.58 4.14 -0.71
N VAL A 12 10.54 3.75 -1.55
CA VAL A 12 11.25 4.71 -2.42
C VAL A 12 10.31 5.29 -3.48
N GLU A 13 9.48 4.46 -4.09
CA GLU A 13 8.50 4.92 -5.08
C GLU A 13 7.45 5.84 -4.46
N THR A 14 7.06 5.59 -3.21
CA THR A 14 6.18 6.49 -2.47
C THR A 14 6.83 7.86 -2.32
N CYS A 15 8.09 7.91 -1.93
CA CYS A 15 8.83 9.16 -1.80
C CYS A 15 8.89 9.93 -3.13
N ARG A 16 9.12 9.23 -4.23
CA ARG A 16 9.17 9.83 -5.57
C ARG A 16 7.82 10.40 -5.99
N SER A 17 6.73 9.84 -5.51
CA SER A 17 5.38 10.25 -5.86
C SER A 17 4.85 11.43 -5.04
N LEU A 18 5.55 11.87 -4.00
CA LEU A 18 5.09 12.94 -3.12
C LEU A 18 4.82 14.25 -3.85
N SER A 19 5.53 14.52 -4.93
CA SER A 19 5.31 15.73 -5.75
C SER A 19 3.93 15.76 -6.42
N LEU A 20 3.25 14.62 -6.53
CA LEU A 20 1.90 14.54 -7.09
C LEU A 20 0.83 14.98 -6.10
N GLY A 21 1.16 15.05 -4.83
CA GLY A 21 0.27 15.46 -3.76
C GLY A 21 0.52 16.87 -3.25
N ASN A 22 -0.11 17.17 -2.14
CA ASN A 22 0.04 18.42 -1.40
C ASN A 22 -0.04 18.14 0.11
N LYS A 23 -0.01 19.18 0.93
CA LYS A 23 -0.01 19.03 2.39
C LYS A 23 -1.28 18.33 2.94
N ASP A 24 -2.37 18.32 2.19
CA ASP A 24 -3.64 17.73 2.61
C ASP A 24 -3.83 16.32 2.05
N SER A 25 -2.93 15.85 1.19
CA SER A 25 -2.99 14.51 0.60
C SER A 25 -2.85 13.44 1.69
N LYS A 26 -3.64 12.39 1.58
CA LYS A 26 -3.46 11.19 2.40
C LYS A 26 -2.45 10.29 1.71
N ILE A 27 -1.58 9.67 2.48
CA ILE A 27 -0.55 8.78 1.94
C ILE A 27 -0.64 7.44 2.65
N LEU A 28 -0.88 6.38 1.88
CA LEU A 28 -0.78 5.01 2.36
C LEU A 28 0.49 4.40 1.76
N MET A 29 1.43 4.05 2.62
CA MET A 29 2.74 3.56 2.20
C MET A 29 2.98 2.14 2.68
N ASN A 30 3.21 1.24 1.74
CA ASN A 30 3.70 -0.09 2.07
C ASN A 30 5.17 0.00 2.49
N LEU A 31 5.50 -0.63 3.61
CA LEU A 31 6.86 -0.62 4.17
C LEU A 31 7.79 -1.67 3.54
N ASP A 32 7.23 -2.62 2.80
CA ASP A 32 8.05 -3.69 2.23
C ASP A 32 8.77 -3.20 0.96
N PRO A 33 10.11 -3.18 0.96
CA PRO A 33 10.84 -2.72 -0.21
C PRO A 33 10.78 -3.72 -1.35
N VAL A 34 10.70 -3.18 -2.57
CA VAL A 34 10.97 -3.95 -3.80
C VAL A 34 12.31 -3.43 -4.30
N PHE A 35 13.38 -4.20 -4.13
CA PHE A 35 14.72 -3.74 -4.47
C PHE A 35 14.87 -3.58 -5.97
N PRO A 36 15.27 -2.38 -6.45
CA PRO A 36 15.65 -2.20 -7.85
C PRO A 36 16.78 -3.15 -8.26
N SER A 37 16.86 -3.46 -9.52
CA SER A 37 17.87 -4.41 -10.03
C SER A 37 19.31 -4.04 -9.65
N MET A 38 19.63 -2.75 -9.64
CA MET A 38 20.96 -2.28 -9.27
C MET A 38 21.26 -2.53 -7.79
N VAL A 39 20.29 -2.39 -6.91
CA VAL A 39 20.44 -2.72 -5.50
C VAL A 39 20.59 -4.23 -5.30
N ALA A 40 19.74 -5.02 -5.96
CA ALA A 40 19.80 -6.48 -5.88
C ALA A 40 21.11 -7.04 -6.42
N ALA A 41 21.72 -6.38 -7.42
CA ALA A 41 23.01 -6.74 -7.98
C ALA A 41 24.21 -6.22 -7.15
N GLY A 42 23.97 -5.45 -6.09
CA GLY A 42 25.02 -4.93 -5.21
C GLY A 42 25.71 -3.65 -5.69
N PHE A 43 25.20 -3.00 -6.74
CA PHE A 43 25.77 -1.75 -7.27
C PHE A 43 25.29 -0.50 -6.57
N GLU A 44 24.15 -0.56 -5.89
CA GLU A 44 23.57 0.54 -5.13
C GLU A 44 23.05 0.03 -3.79
N GLU A 45 22.99 0.92 -2.82
CA GLU A 45 22.38 0.63 -1.52
C GLU A 45 20.94 1.11 -1.50
N TYR A 46 20.06 0.31 -0.88
CA TYR A 46 18.68 0.74 -0.62
C TYR A 46 18.70 1.66 0.60
N PRO A 47 18.02 2.82 0.54
CA PRO A 47 17.96 3.72 1.69
C PRO A 47 17.34 3.06 2.92
N ASP A 48 17.68 3.56 4.11
CA ASP A 48 17.08 3.09 5.35
C ASP A 48 15.58 3.41 5.36
N ILE A 49 14.76 2.39 5.58
CA ILE A 49 13.29 2.52 5.55
C ILE A 49 12.80 3.48 6.64
N ASN A 50 13.39 3.43 7.83
CA ASN A 50 13.00 4.32 8.93
C ASN A 50 13.28 5.79 8.59
N GLU A 51 14.38 6.05 7.90
CA GLU A 51 14.70 7.40 7.42
C GLU A 51 13.72 7.87 6.36
N LEU A 52 13.35 6.99 5.42
CA LEU A 52 12.34 7.30 4.40
C LEU A 52 10.99 7.61 5.03
N VAL A 53 10.54 6.79 5.96
CA VAL A 53 9.28 7.02 6.69
C VAL A 53 9.30 8.35 7.42
N SER A 54 10.41 8.65 8.14
CA SER A 54 10.57 9.93 8.85
C SER A 54 10.52 11.12 7.90
N SER A 55 11.16 11.01 6.75
CA SER A 55 11.15 12.07 5.73
C SER A 55 9.76 12.32 5.19
N VAL A 56 9.00 11.25 4.88
CA VAL A 56 7.63 11.38 4.39
C VAL A 56 6.74 12.02 5.45
N LYS A 57 6.86 11.61 6.71
CA LYS A 57 6.07 12.16 7.82
C LYS A 57 6.34 13.66 8.04
N LYS A 58 7.58 14.10 7.82
CA LYS A 58 7.91 15.53 7.90
C LYS A 58 7.26 16.34 6.78
N MET A 59 7.14 15.77 5.59
CA MET A 59 6.56 16.45 4.44
C MET A 59 5.03 16.39 4.45
N ASN A 60 4.45 15.32 5.02
CA ASN A 60 3.02 15.15 5.08
C ASN A 60 2.61 14.44 6.39
N PRO A 61 1.78 15.09 7.23
CA PRO A 61 1.35 14.50 8.51
C PRO A 61 0.30 13.40 8.36
N HIS A 62 -0.26 13.20 7.17
CA HIS A 62 -1.33 12.25 6.91
C HIS A 62 -0.83 10.90 6.36
N VAL A 63 0.44 10.59 6.57
CA VAL A 63 0.97 9.31 6.14
C VAL A 63 0.59 8.20 7.09
N VAL A 64 0.12 7.09 6.52
CA VAL A 64 -0.14 5.83 7.23
C VAL A 64 0.70 4.75 6.58
N THR A 65 1.35 3.94 7.39
CA THR A 65 2.20 2.85 6.91
C THR A 65 1.52 1.50 7.09
N ILE A 66 1.84 0.55 6.23
CA ILE A 66 1.30 -0.80 6.28
C ILE A 66 2.37 -1.81 5.86
N GLU A 67 2.36 -2.99 6.48
CA GLU A 67 3.21 -4.12 6.07
C GLU A 67 2.37 -5.08 5.21
N ALA A 68 2.09 -4.66 3.98
CA ALA A 68 1.14 -5.36 3.11
C ALA A 68 1.59 -6.77 2.74
N THR A 69 2.87 -6.99 2.49
CA THR A 69 3.39 -8.32 2.15
C THR A 69 3.25 -9.28 3.32
N LYS A 70 3.54 -8.82 4.54
CA LYS A 70 3.37 -9.64 5.75
C LYS A 70 1.90 -10.04 5.95
N ILE A 71 0.98 -9.08 5.78
CA ILE A 71 -0.45 -9.36 5.88
C ILE A 71 -0.88 -10.36 4.81
N ALA A 72 -0.37 -10.23 3.58
CA ALA A 72 -0.67 -11.14 2.49
C ALA A 72 -0.17 -12.57 2.79
N ILE A 73 1.01 -12.69 3.36
CA ILE A 73 1.56 -13.98 3.78
C ILE A 73 0.67 -14.61 4.86
N ASP A 74 0.23 -13.82 5.83
CA ASP A 74 -0.69 -14.28 6.88
C ASP A 74 -2.05 -14.72 6.29
N ALA A 75 -2.50 -14.06 5.21
CA ALA A 75 -3.70 -14.47 4.48
C ALA A 75 -3.52 -15.77 3.67
N GLY A 76 -2.29 -16.04 3.27
CA GLY A 76 -1.95 -17.27 2.53
C GLY A 76 -0.73 -17.16 1.64
N LYS A 77 -0.56 -16.08 0.87
CA LYS A 77 0.57 -15.90 -0.05
C LYS A 77 0.91 -14.42 -0.27
N ALA A 78 2.21 -14.12 -0.38
CA ALA A 78 2.71 -12.77 -0.63
C ALA A 78 2.14 -12.12 -1.90
N VAL A 79 1.79 -12.91 -2.91
CA VAL A 79 1.23 -12.42 -4.16
C VAL A 79 -0.07 -11.63 -3.98
N ALA A 80 -0.76 -11.81 -2.85
CA ALA A 80 -1.99 -11.07 -2.54
C ALA A 80 -1.75 -9.69 -1.92
N ALA A 81 -0.51 -9.19 -1.88
CA ALA A 81 -0.20 -7.88 -1.28
C ALA A 81 -0.98 -6.72 -1.91
N ASN A 82 -1.25 -6.77 -3.22
CA ASN A 82 -2.06 -5.74 -3.88
C ASN A 82 -3.49 -5.72 -3.32
N ALA A 83 -4.08 -6.88 -3.06
CA ALA A 83 -5.42 -6.96 -2.47
C ALA A 83 -5.43 -6.38 -1.04
N VAL A 84 -4.37 -6.61 -0.26
CA VAL A 84 -4.21 -6.00 1.06
C VAL A 84 -4.20 -4.46 0.95
N MET A 85 -3.45 -3.92 0.00
CA MET A 85 -3.36 -2.48 -0.21
C MET A 85 -4.71 -1.87 -0.61
N ILE A 86 -5.44 -2.52 -1.51
CA ILE A 86 -6.78 -2.06 -1.93
C ILE A 86 -7.75 -2.09 -0.74
N GLY A 87 -7.70 -3.14 0.08
CA GLY A 87 -8.49 -3.19 1.32
C GLY A 87 -8.18 -2.06 2.27
N ALA A 88 -6.90 -1.75 2.46
CA ALA A 88 -6.47 -0.64 3.30
C ALA A 88 -6.95 0.71 2.77
N VAL A 89 -6.90 0.91 1.46
CA VAL A 89 -7.44 2.13 0.81
C VAL A 89 -8.94 2.26 1.08
N ALA A 90 -9.68 1.16 1.00
CA ALA A 90 -11.13 1.17 1.27
C ALA A 90 -11.46 1.63 2.70
N ALA A 91 -10.53 1.44 3.64
CA ALA A 91 -10.69 1.87 5.03
C ALA A 91 -10.24 3.33 5.26
N THR A 92 -9.67 3.98 4.26
CA THR A 92 -9.20 5.36 4.37
C THR A 92 -10.38 6.32 4.48
N ASP A 93 -10.37 7.18 5.49
CA ASP A 93 -11.43 8.17 5.69
C ASP A 93 -11.56 9.10 4.47
N GLY A 94 -12.79 9.30 4.04
CA GLY A 94 -13.08 10.16 2.89
C GLY A 94 -12.85 9.52 1.52
N PHE A 95 -12.46 8.25 1.47
CA PHE A 95 -12.34 7.54 0.19
C PHE A 95 -13.73 7.38 -0.45
N PRO A 96 -13.92 7.81 -1.72
CA PRO A 96 -15.25 7.97 -2.29
C PRO A 96 -15.97 6.67 -2.66
N LEU A 97 -15.23 5.56 -2.81
CA LEU A 97 -15.82 4.28 -3.19
C LEU A 97 -16.05 3.39 -1.97
N SER A 98 -17.15 2.64 -1.96
CA SER A 98 -17.46 1.75 -0.86
C SER A 98 -16.53 0.54 -0.82
N LYS A 99 -16.35 0.00 0.38
CA LYS A 99 -15.63 -1.26 0.61
C LYS A 99 -16.18 -2.39 -0.28
N ASP A 100 -17.50 -2.55 -0.30
CA ASP A 100 -18.15 -3.64 -1.03
C ASP A 100 -17.94 -3.51 -2.53
N LEU A 101 -18.03 -2.30 -3.07
CA LEU A 101 -17.78 -2.06 -4.50
C LEU A 101 -16.34 -2.38 -4.88
N LEU A 102 -15.38 -1.94 -4.08
CA LEU A 102 -13.96 -2.23 -4.33
C LEU A 102 -13.68 -3.72 -4.28
N LYS A 103 -14.21 -4.42 -3.28
CA LYS A 103 -14.01 -5.86 -3.13
C LYS A 103 -14.64 -6.63 -4.29
N GLU A 104 -15.86 -6.28 -4.68
CA GLU A 104 -16.55 -6.88 -5.81
C GLU A 104 -15.77 -6.71 -7.10
N THR A 105 -15.29 -5.49 -7.36
CA THR A 105 -14.48 -5.19 -8.55
C THR A 105 -13.17 -5.99 -8.54
N LEU A 106 -12.51 -6.08 -7.39
CA LEU A 106 -11.30 -6.90 -7.26
C LEU A 106 -11.60 -8.37 -7.58
N MET A 107 -12.69 -8.91 -7.07
CA MET A 107 -13.08 -10.31 -7.31
C MET A 107 -13.35 -10.59 -8.79
N GLU A 108 -13.83 -9.61 -9.54
CA GLU A 108 -14.03 -9.73 -10.98
C GLU A 108 -12.72 -9.81 -11.77
N THR A 109 -11.64 -9.24 -11.23
CA THR A 109 -10.35 -9.16 -11.93
C THR A 109 -9.40 -10.31 -11.61
N VAL A 110 -9.57 -10.98 -10.48
CA VAL A 110 -8.66 -12.08 -10.08
C VAL A 110 -9.13 -13.42 -10.65
N PRO A 111 -8.19 -14.32 -11.01
CA PRO A 111 -8.55 -15.67 -11.44
C PRO A 111 -9.34 -16.42 -10.36
N GLU A 112 -10.25 -17.28 -10.78
CA GLU A 112 -11.13 -18.04 -9.87
C GLU A 112 -10.38 -18.72 -8.73
N LYS A 113 -9.25 -19.37 -9.05
CA LYS A 113 -8.45 -20.09 -8.05
C LYS A 113 -7.83 -19.20 -6.97
N PHE A 114 -7.78 -17.87 -7.20
CA PHE A 114 -7.20 -16.92 -6.25
C PHE A 114 -8.25 -16.04 -5.57
N LYS A 115 -9.54 -16.23 -5.85
CA LYS A 115 -10.58 -15.37 -5.27
C LYS A 115 -10.63 -15.43 -3.76
N ASP A 116 -10.60 -16.62 -3.18
CA ASP A 116 -10.66 -16.77 -1.72
C ASP A 116 -9.45 -16.12 -1.05
N LEU A 117 -8.26 -16.33 -1.60
CA LEU A 117 -7.03 -15.72 -1.10
C LEU A 117 -7.12 -14.18 -1.12
N ASN A 118 -7.53 -13.62 -2.27
CA ASN A 118 -7.58 -12.17 -2.41
C ASN A 118 -8.72 -11.54 -1.61
N ALA A 119 -9.85 -12.23 -1.46
CA ALA A 119 -10.93 -11.77 -0.60
C ALA A 119 -10.47 -11.67 0.86
N LYS A 120 -9.78 -12.70 1.35
CA LYS A 120 -9.22 -12.71 2.70
C LYS A 120 -8.17 -11.62 2.88
N ALA A 121 -7.26 -11.48 1.93
CA ALA A 121 -6.22 -10.45 1.96
C ALA A 121 -6.82 -9.04 1.98
N PHE A 122 -7.84 -8.79 1.16
CA PHE A 122 -8.56 -7.53 1.15
C PHE A 122 -9.16 -7.22 2.52
N ASP A 123 -9.87 -8.17 3.11
CA ASP A 123 -10.51 -7.98 4.42
C ASP A 123 -9.46 -7.72 5.52
N MET A 124 -8.36 -8.43 5.49
CA MET A 124 -7.27 -8.24 6.45
C MET A 124 -6.61 -6.87 6.30
N GLY A 125 -6.43 -6.40 5.06
CA GLY A 125 -5.92 -5.05 4.79
C GLY A 125 -6.88 -3.97 5.30
N TYR A 126 -8.16 -4.13 5.04
CA TYR A 126 -9.19 -3.23 5.55
C TYR A 126 -9.18 -3.18 7.08
N ASP A 127 -9.18 -4.34 7.74
CA ASP A 127 -9.23 -4.42 9.19
C ASP A 127 -7.96 -3.87 9.84
N SER A 128 -6.81 -3.99 9.20
CA SER A 128 -5.53 -3.47 9.71
C SER A 128 -5.52 -1.96 9.90
N MET A 129 -6.39 -1.24 9.20
CA MET A 129 -6.50 0.22 9.26
C MET A 129 -7.52 0.70 10.30
N LYS A 130 -8.24 -0.22 10.92
CA LYS A 130 -9.29 0.09 11.91
C LYS A 130 -8.77 -0.02 13.33
N HIS A 131 -8.12 1.03 13.77
CA HIS A 131 -7.63 1.11 15.16
C HIS A 131 -8.03 2.40 15.82
#